data_522492e82958fb3e5e3dd55be85c0158
#
_entry.id   522492e82958fb3e5e3dd55be85c0158
#
_cell.length_a   1.000
_cell.length_b   1.000
_cell.length_c   1.000
_cell.angle_alpha   90.00
_cell.angle_beta   90.00
_cell.angle_gamma   90.00
#
_symmetry.space_group_name_H-M   'P 1'
#
loop_
_entity.id
_entity.type
_entity.pdbx_description
1 polymer ?
#
loop_
_entity_poly.entity_id
_entity_poly.type
_entity_poly.pdbx_seq_one_letter_code
_entity_poly.pdbx_strand_id
1 'polypeptide(L)'
;QLSETFSLKENDVTLIDINDEALQKANSSIDLLTINSNGMNLEVMKEINIETADLLIAVTNRDETNMVIATMAKKMGCKKVIARIRNPENTSQIKHFMEHLCIDYVCNPELEVAKEVGKILLKIEAVNMEDFAKGRVSMFEYKLTSESDWINKPLWKLTLPNRSLIVAVLRNGEMTVPNGETVLSEDDIVFLIGVK
;
A
#
# COMPACT_ATOMS: atom_id res chain seq x y z
N GLN A 1 16.23 2.17 4.45
CA GLN A 1 14.90 1.73 4.95
C GLN A 1 14.25 0.69 4.03
N LEU A 2 13.92 1.02 2.75
CA LEU A 2 13.23 0.08 1.85
C LEU A 2 14.09 -1.17 1.58
N SER A 3 15.33 -0.98 1.16
CA SER A 3 16.30 -2.08 0.92
C SER A 3 16.55 -2.92 2.18
N GLU A 4 16.60 -2.29 3.34
CA GLU A 4 16.72 -2.96 4.64
C GLU A 4 15.52 -3.87 4.91
N THR A 5 14.29 -3.37 4.70
CA THR A 5 13.09 -4.16 4.89
C THR A 5 13.03 -5.39 3.97
N PHE A 6 13.54 -5.28 2.75
CA PHE A 6 13.57 -6.42 1.81
C PHE A 6 14.69 -7.41 2.17
N SER A 7 15.87 -6.93 2.53
CA SER A 7 17.00 -7.79 2.93
C SER A 7 16.68 -8.61 4.18
N LEU A 8 16.02 -8.01 5.18
CA LEU A 8 15.58 -8.72 6.40
C LEU A 8 14.61 -9.89 6.14
N LYS A 9 14.05 -10.00 4.93
CA LYS A 9 13.14 -11.08 4.51
C LYS A 9 13.83 -12.13 3.64
N GLU A 10 15.14 -12.27 3.73
CA GLU A 10 15.94 -13.24 2.96
C GLU A 10 15.80 -13.07 1.43
N ASN A 11 15.64 -11.84 0.95
CA ASN A 11 15.68 -11.56 -0.48
C ASN A 11 17.05 -11.09 -0.92
N ASP A 12 17.46 -11.48 -2.13
CA ASP A 12 18.63 -10.93 -2.80
C ASP A 12 18.31 -9.51 -3.30
N VAL A 13 18.96 -8.51 -2.72
CA VAL A 13 18.69 -7.10 -3.03
C VAL A 13 19.89 -6.45 -3.68
N THR A 14 19.70 -5.89 -4.88
CA THR A 14 20.68 -5.03 -5.56
C THR A 14 20.23 -3.57 -5.48
N LEU A 15 21.08 -2.70 -4.96
CA LEU A 15 20.84 -1.26 -4.87
C LEU A 15 21.68 -0.50 -5.89
N ILE A 16 21.03 0.27 -6.76
CA ILE A 16 21.69 1.11 -7.76
C ILE A 16 21.42 2.57 -7.43
N ASP A 17 22.46 3.35 -7.26
CA ASP A 17 22.41 4.80 -7.05
C ASP A 17 23.61 5.48 -7.69
N ILE A 18 23.47 6.75 -8.06
CA ILE A 18 24.57 7.60 -8.55
C ILE A 18 25.38 8.20 -7.38
N ASN A 19 24.86 8.17 -6.17
CA ASN A 19 25.47 8.72 -4.98
C ASN A 19 26.22 7.64 -4.21
N ASP A 20 27.56 7.66 -4.31
CA ASP A 20 28.44 6.71 -3.67
C ASP A 20 28.34 6.74 -2.12
N GLU A 21 28.18 7.92 -1.52
CA GLU A 21 28.02 8.05 -0.06
C GLU A 21 26.74 7.36 0.43
N ALA A 22 25.64 7.46 -0.35
CA ALA A 22 24.40 6.79 -0.04
C ALA A 22 24.54 5.27 -0.12
N LEU A 23 25.27 4.76 -1.11
CA LEU A 23 25.57 3.34 -1.27
C LEU A 23 26.45 2.81 -0.13
N GLN A 24 27.49 3.53 0.24
CA GLN A 24 28.38 3.16 1.36
C GLN A 24 27.61 3.10 2.67
N LYS A 25 26.73 4.07 2.92
CA LYS A 25 25.87 4.09 4.10
C LYS A 25 24.91 2.91 4.13
N ALA A 26 24.32 2.55 3.00
CA ALA A 26 23.43 1.40 2.90
C ALA A 26 24.19 0.10 3.17
N ASN A 27 25.37 -0.06 2.57
CA ASN A 27 26.19 -1.26 2.69
C ASN A 27 26.79 -1.45 4.09
N SER A 28 27.00 -0.36 4.84
CA SER A 28 27.47 -0.44 6.23
C SER A 28 26.44 -1.02 7.21
N SER A 29 25.17 -0.99 6.83
CA SER A 29 24.05 -1.41 7.69
C SER A 29 23.48 -2.78 7.30
N ILE A 30 23.69 -3.21 6.05
CA ILE A 30 23.04 -4.39 5.47
C ILE A 30 23.95 -4.99 4.40
N ASP A 31 24.00 -6.31 4.31
CA ASP A 31 24.69 -7.01 3.23
C ASP A 31 23.87 -6.88 1.93
N LEU A 32 24.30 -5.96 1.06
CA LEU A 32 23.63 -5.65 -0.22
C LEU A 32 24.65 -5.62 -1.37
N LEU A 33 24.23 -6.07 -2.52
CA LEU A 33 24.95 -5.74 -3.75
C LEU A 33 24.68 -4.27 -4.10
N THR A 34 25.71 -3.43 -4.08
CA THR A 34 25.61 -2.01 -4.40
C THR A 34 26.33 -1.69 -5.72
N ILE A 35 25.70 -0.91 -6.58
CA ILE A 35 26.26 -0.50 -7.88
C ILE A 35 26.15 1.02 -8.02
N ASN A 36 27.30 1.69 -8.13
CA ASN A 36 27.33 3.11 -8.39
C ASN A 36 27.12 3.37 -9.89
N SER A 37 25.90 3.63 -10.27
CA SER A 37 25.54 3.88 -11.66
C SER A 37 24.18 4.59 -11.80
N ASN A 38 23.90 5.08 -13.01
CA ASN A 38 22.58 5.56 -13.37
C ASN A 38 21.66 4.37 -13.68
N GLY A 39 20.53 4.29 -12.98
CA GLY A 39 19.53 3.23 -13.19
C GLY A 39 18.93 3.16 -14.60
N MET A 40 19.12 4.18 -15.45
CA MET A 40 18.77 4.13 -16.87
C MET A 40 19.84 3.48 -17.76
N ASN A 41 20.97 3.06 -17.21
CA ASN A 41 22.03 2.43 -17.99
C ASN A 41 21.65 0.99 -18.34
N LEU A 42 21.43 0.73 -19.63
CA LEU A 42 21.07 -0.59 -20.16
C LEU A 42 22.13 -1.67 -19.92
N GLU A 43 23.41 -1.30 -19.93
CA GLU A 43 24.47 -2.27 -19.69
C GLU A 43 24.45 -2.74 -18.26
N VAL A 44 24.27 -1.83 -17.30
CA VAL A 44 24.10 -2.19 -15.88
C VAL A 44 22.87 -3.07 -15.67
N MET A 45 21.75 -2.77 -16.31
CA MET A 45 20.56 -3.62 -16.24
C MET A 45 20.83 -5.05 -16.76
N LYS A 46 21.64 -5.20 -17.81
CA LYS A 46 22.06 -6.51 -18.32
C LYS A 46 23.02 -7.22 -17.37
N GLU A 47 24.01 -6.50 -16.84
CA GLU A 47 24.99 -7.06 -15.89
C GLU A 47 24.34 -7.65 -14.66
N ILE A 48 23.26 -7.02 -14.15
CA ILE A 48 22.49 -7.54 -13.01
C ILE A 48 21.46 -8.61 -13.40
N ASN A 49 21.39 -9.00 -14.66
CA ASN A 49 20.40 -9.94 -15.20
C ASN A 49 18.98 -9.54 -14.86
N ILE A 50 18.60 -8.29 -15.17
CA ILE A 50 17.29 -7.72 -14.79
C ILE A 50 16.10 -8.56 -15.26
N GLU A 51 16.25 -9.36 -16.33
CA GLU A 51 15.26 -10.28 -16.87
C GLU A 51 14.90 -11.42 -15.88
N THR A 52 15.80 -11.73 -14.95
CA THR A 52 15.57 -12.76 -13.93
C THR A 52 15.00 -12.16 -12.65
N ALA A 53 15.00 -10.84 -12.50
CA ALA A 53 14.53 -10.17 -11.30
C ALA A 53 13.01 -10.34 -11.10
N ASP A 54 12.61 -10.66 -9.88
CA ASP A 54 11.20 -10.76 -9.51
C ASP A 54 10.55 -9.39 -9.39
N LEU A 55 11.32 -8.38 -8.96
CA LEU A 55 10.80 -7.04 -8.70
C LEU A 55 11.87 -5.97 -8.93
N LEU A 56 11.50 -4.91 -9.65
CA LEU A 56 12.26 -3.66 -9.70
C LEU A 56 11.43 -2.54 -9.08
N ILE A 57 12.07 -1.71 -8.25
CA ILE A 57 11.45 -0.53 -7.64
C ILE A 57 12.25 0.71 -8.03
N ALA A 58 11.68 1.56 -8.88
CA ALA A 58 12.29 2.82 -9.30
C ALA A 58 11.84 3.97 -8.38
N VAL A 59 12.77 4.48 -7.55
CA VAL A 59 12.50 5.47 -6.49
C VAL A 59 13.47 6.64 -6.49
N THR A 60 13.96 7.02 -7.66
CA THR A 60 14.81 8.21 -7.81
C THR A 60 14.04 9.49 -7.46
N ASN A 61 14.72 10.63 -7.44
CA ASN A 61 14.09 11.92 -7.13
C ASN A 61 13.27 12.52 -8.30
N ARG A 62 13.20 11.86 -9.47
CA ARG A 62 12.49 12.33 -10.67
C ARG A 62 11.50 11.30 -11.17
N ASP A 63 10.25 11.73 -11.32
CA ASP A 63 9.13 10.87 -11.76
C ASP A 63 9.37 10.30 -13.16
N GLU A 64 9.84 11.13 -14.10
CA GLU A 64 10.12 10.72 -15.48
C GLU A 64 11.21 9.65 -15.52
N THR A 65 12.26 9.83 -14.71
CA THR A 65 13.33 8.84 -14.58
C THR A 65 12.80 7.52 -14.04
N ASN A 66 11.94 7.56 -13.03
CA ASN A 66 11.32 6.36 -12.46
C ASN A 66 10.44 5.62 -13.48
N MET A 67 9.66 6.37 -14.28
CA MET A 67 8.86 5.79 -15.36
C MET A 67 9.73 5.12 -16.42
N VAL A 68 10.82 5.78 -16.86
CA VAL A 68 11.73 5.23 -17.85
C VAL A 68 12.41 3.96 -17.33
N ILE A 69 12.98 3.99 -16.13
CA ILE A 69 13.65 2.83 -15.51
C ILE A 69 12.69 1.64 -15.43
N ALA A 70 11.48 1.85 -14.88
CA ALA A 70 10.49 0.80 -14.72
C ALA A 70 10.07 0.21 -16.07
N THR A 71 9.81 1.05 -17.08
CA THR A 71 9.43 0.62 -18.42
C THR A 71 10.56 -0.19 -19.09
N MET A 72 11.81 0.28 -18.98
CA MET A 72 12.97 -0.41 -19.53
C MET A 72 13.13 -1.80 -18.92
N ALA A 73 13.13 -1.88 -17.58
CA ALA A 73 13.26 -3.14 -16.87
C ALA A 73 12.13 -4.13 -17.24
N LYS A 74 10.89 -3.63 -17.34
CA LYS A 74 9.76 -4.47 -17.75
C LYS A 74 9.93 -5.02 -19.16
N LYS A 75 10.36 -4.18 -20.09
CA LYS A 75 10.62 -4.60 -21.48
C LYS A 75 11.81 -5.55 -21.62
N MET A 76 12.76 -5.50 -20.68
CA MET A 76 13.87 -6.45 -20.61
C MET A 76 13.50 -7.79 -19.96
N GLY A 77 12.30 -7.93 -19.36
CA GLY A 77 11.80 -9.20 -18.84
C GLY A 77 11.60 -9.24 -17.31
N CYS A 78 11.87 -8.16 -16.57
CA CYS A 78 11.60 -8.10 -15.13
C CYS A 78 10.14 -8.46 -14.86
N LYS A 79 9.88 -9.36 -13.89
CA LYS A 79 8.52 -9.90 -13.65
C LYS A 79 7.55 -8.82 -13.17
N LYS A 80 7.97 -7.96 -12.24
CA LYS A 80 7.16 -6.85 -11.72
C LYS A 80 7.98 -5.58 -11.61
N VAL A 81 7.34 -4.45 -11.93
CA VAL A 81 7.98 -3.13 -11.81
C VAL A 81 7.08 -2.16 -11.07
N ILE A 82 7.70 -1.40 -10.17
CA ILE A 82 7.06 -0.34 -9.39
C ILE A 82 7.77 0.97 -9.69
N ALA A 83 7.03 2.05 -9.95
CA ALA A 83 7.57 3.39 -10.09
C ALA A 83 6.99 4.34 -9.05
N ARG A 84 7.86 5.11 -8.37
CA ARG A 84 7.42 6.22 -7.53
C ARG A 84 7.11 7.43 -8.41
N ILE A 85 5.89 7.97 -8.30
CA ILE A 85 5.44 9.16 -9.02
C ILE A 85 4.73 10.06 -8.04
N ARG A 86 5.25 11.25 -7.82
CA ARG A 86 4.80 12.20 -6.81
C ARG A 86 3.92 13.30 -7.38
N ASN A 87 4.17 13.73 -8.63
CA ASN A 87 3.43 14.81 -9.23
C ASN A 87 1.94 14.43 -9.41
N PRO A 88 0.99 15.19 -8.81
CA PRO A 88 -0.44 14.93 -8.94
C PRO A 88 -0.96 14.97 -10.40
N GLU A 89 -0.37 15.81 -11.25
CA GLU A 89 -0.73 15.89 -12.67
C GLU A 89 -0.41 14.57 -13.39
N ASN A 90 0.74 13.96 -13.09
CA ASN A 90 1.11 12.66 -13.60
C ASN A 90 0.18 11.57 -13.03
N THR A 91 -0.23 11.69 -11.76
CA THR A 91 -1.05 10.68 -11.08
C THR A 91 -2.42 10.52 -11.74
N SER A 92 -3.06 11.60 -12.20
CA SER A 92 -4.36 11.53 -12.88
C SER A 92 -4.27 10.87 -14.27
N GLN A 93 -3.13 11.03 -14.95
CA GLN A 93 -2.87 10.47 -16.28
C GLN A 93 -2.27 9.05 -16.21
N ILE A 94 -1.75 8.64 -15.06
CA ILE A 94 -1.00 7.40 -14.87
C ILE A 94 -1.81 6.16 -15.23
N LYS A 95 -3.10 6.10 -14.91
CA LYS A 95 -3.93 4.96 -15.33
C LYS A 95 -3.89 4.73 -16.83
N HIS A 96 -3.81 5.81 -17.60
CA HIS A 96 -3.66 5.77 -19.06
C HIS A 96 -2.25 5.34 -19.48
N PHE A 97 -1.22 5.79 -18.74
CA PHE A 97 0.17 5.46 -19.07
C PHE A 97 0.61 4.09 -18.56
N MET A 98 0.06 3.59 -17.43
CA MET A 98 0.45 2.30 -16.87
C MET A 98 0.33 1.16 -17.89
N GLU A 99 -0.78 1.11 -18.62
CA GLU A 99 -1.00 0.08 -19.65
C GLU A 99 0.02 0.20 -20.79
N HIS A 100 0.31 1.41 -21.27
CA HIS A 100 1.22 1.67 -22.39
C HIS A 100 2.70 1.57 -21.99
N LEU A 101 3.05 1.99 -20.77
CA LEU A 101 4.41 1.91 -20.25
C LEU A 101 4.71 0.55 -19.59
N CYS A 102 3.73 -0.34 -19.51
CA CYS A 102 3.85 -1.66 -18.87
C CYS A 102 4.35 -1.58 -17.41
N ILE A 103 3.96 -0.55 -16.65
CA ILE A 103 4.28 -0.41 -15.23
C ILE A 103 3.20 -1.12 -14.43
N ASP A 104 3.59 -2.09 -13.59
CA ASP A 104 2.63 -2.90 -12.84
C ASP A 104 2.00 -2.13 -11.67
N TYR A 105 2.78 -1.26 -11.02
CA TYR A 105 2.30 -0.46 -9.89
C TYR A 105 2.96 0.91 -9.82
N VAL A 106 2.18 1.91 -9.47
CA VAL A 106 2.65 3.27 -9.19
C VAL A 106 2.41 3.62 -7.74
N CYS A 107 3.44 4.09 -7.06
CA CYS A 107 3.40 4.53 -5.67
C CYS A 107 3.56 6.05 -5.59
N ASN A 108 2.62 6.71 -4.93
CA ASN A 108 2.72 8.13 -4.52
C ASN A 108 2.67 8.21 -2.99
N PRO A 109 3.82 8.19 -2.31
CA PRO A 109 3.87 8.18 -0.85
C PRO A 109 3.20 9.41 -0.23
N GLU A 110 3.35 10.57 -0.83
CA GLU A 110 2.79 11.83 -0.35
C GLU A 110 1.25 11.79 -0.37
N LEU A 111 0.67 11.22 -1.42
CA LEU A 111 -0.77 11.04 -1.54
C LEU A 111 -1.30 10.02 -0.52
N GLU A 112 -0.58 8.92 -0.31
CA GLU A 112 -0.98 7.91 0.69
C GLU A 112 -0.93 8.49 2.10
N VAL A 113 0.12 9.23 2.45
CA VAL A 113 0.21 9.95 3.74
C VAL A 113 -0.92 10.98 3.86
N ALA A 114 -1.20 11.77 2.81
CA ALA A 114 -2.30 12.74 2.82
C ALA A 114 -3.67 12.08 3.04
N LYS A 115 -3.90 10.90 2.45
CA LYS A 115 -5.12 10.12 2.69
C LYS A 115 -5.23 9.68 4.14
N GLU A 116 -4.14 9.17 4.73
CA GLU A 116 -4.12 8.75 6.13
C GLU A 116 -4.35 9.93 7.09
N VAL A 117 -3.66 11.06 6.85
CA VAL A 117 -3.89 12.29 7.63
C VAL A 117 -5.35 12.76 7.47
N GLY A 118 -5.90 12.69 6.25
CA GLY A 118 -7.30 13.03 5.99
C GLY A 118 -8.27 12.15 6.79
N LYS A 119 -8.03 10.85 6.87
CA LYS A 119 -8.83 9.94 7.71
C LYS A 119 -8.80 10.34 9.19
N ILE A 120 -7.61 10.67 9.71
CA ILE A 120 -7.42 11.10 11.11
C ILE A 120 -8.14 12.43 11.38
N LEU A 121 -8.05 13.39 10.46
CA LEU A 121 -8.65 14.72 10.62
C LEU A 121 -10.17 14.73 10.51
N LEU A 122 -10.72 13.88 9.67
CA LEU A 122 -12.17 13.81 9.46
C LEU A 122 -12.93 13.23 10.66
N LYS A 123 -12.22 12.76 11.73
CA LYS A 123 -12.84 12.24 12.96
C LYS A 123 -14.14 11.45 12.69
N ILE A 124 -14.15 10.68 11.64
CA ILE A 124 -15.17 9.66 11.51
C ILE A 124 -14.84 8.68 12.63
N GLU A 125 -15.81 8.31 13.43
CA GLU A 125 -15.68 7.34 14.53
C GLU A 125 -15.20 5.95 14.05
N ALA A 126 -14.93 5.81 12.76
CA ALA A 126 -14.24 4.66 12.18
C ALA A 126 -12.74 4.71 12.51
N VAL A 127 -12.27 3.74 13.26
CA VAL A 127 -10.86 3.59 13.69
C VAL A 127 -9.98 3.35 12.46
N ASN A 128 -10.45 2.57 11.48
CA ASN A 128 -9.76 2.25 10.24
C ASN A 128 -10.75 2.08 9.07
N MET A 129 -10.25 2.28 7.85
CA MET A 129 -10.98 1.98 6.62
C MET A 129 -10.03 1.32 5.62
N GLU A 130 -10.42 0.16 5.11
CA GLU A 130 -9.68 -0.55 4.05
C GLU A 130 -10.56 -0.77 2.82
N ASP A 131 -9.99 -0.52 1.65
CA ASP A 131 -10.66 -0.70 0.36
C ASP A 131 -10.26 -2.03 -0.30
N PHE A 132 -11.27 -2.80 -0.71
CA PHE A 132 -11.13 -4.07 -1.42
C PHE A 132 -11.74 -3.99 -2.83
N ALA A 133 -11.43 -4.99 -3.66
CA ALA A 133 -11.98 -5.13 -5.02
C ALA A 133 -11.82 -3.85 -5.86
N LYS A 134 -10.64 -3.21 -5.82
CA LYS A 134 -10.34 -1.96 -6.53
C LYS A 134 -11.23 -0.79 -6.07
N GLY A 135 -11.50 -0.69 -4.79
CA GLY A 135 -12.29 0.38 -4.18
C GLY A 135 -13.81 0.23 -4.35
N ARG A 136 -14.31 -0.92 -4.80
CA ARG A 136 -15.76 -1.19 -4.91
C ARG A 136 -16.39 -1.61 -3.60
N VAL A 137 -15.59 -2.14 -2.68
CA VAL A 137 -15.99 -2.60 -1.37
C VAL A 137 -15.07 -1.98 -0.34
N SER A 138 -15.61 -1.46 0.74
CA SER A 138 -14.82 -0.91 1.85
C SER A 138 -15.17 -1.63 3.14
N MET A 139 -14.16 -1.88 3.97
CA MET A 139 -14.33 -2.35 5.33
C MET A 139 -14.04 -1.20 6.29
N PHE A 140 -14.90 -1.01 7.25
CA PHE A 140 -14.81 0.03 8.27
C PHE A 140 -14.69 -0.64 9.64
N GLU A 141 -13.75 -0.17 10.42
CA GLU A 141 -13.58 -0.52 11.82
C GLU A 141 -14.16 0.61 12.67
N TYR A 142 -15.20 0.31 13.44
CA TYR A 142 -15.94 1.30 14.22
C TYR A 142 -15.95 0.92 15.70
N LYS A 143 -15.42 1.79 16.55
CA LYS A 143 -15.46 1.58 18.00
C LYS A 143 -16.77 2.14 18.58
N LEU A 144 -17.55 1.31 19.28
CA LEU A 144 -18.79 1.72 19.91
C LEU A 144 -18.52 2.51 21.18
N THR A 145 -19.19 3.64 21.31
CA THR A 145 -19.19 4.48 22.52
C THR A 145 -20.54 4.39 23.23
N SER A 146 -20.63 4.87 24.46
CA SER A 146 -21.88 4.92 25.23
C SER A 146 -23.02 5.67 24.50
N GLU A 147 -22.68 6.56 23.57
CA GLU A 147 -23.65 7.34 22.77
C GLU A 147 -24.11 6.62 21.50
N SER A 148 -23.56 5.45 21.20
CA SER A 148 -23.90 4.71 19.99
C SER A 148 -25.29 4.10 20.07
N ASP A 149 -26.12 4.38 19.09
CA ASP A 149 -27.47 3.81 18.96
C ASP A 149 -27.52 2.29 18.80
N TRP A 150 -26.36 1.64 18.60
CA TRP A 150 -26.23 0.22 18.32
C TRP A 150 -26.02 -0.65 19.57
N ILE A 151 -25.61 -0.05 20.71
CA ILE A 151 -25.38 -0.79 21.93
C ILE A 151 -26.69 -1.32 22.55
N ASN A 152 -26.58 -2.43 23.26
CA ASN A 152 -27.71 -3.09 23.94
C ASN A 152 -28.85 -3.52 23.01
N LYS A 153 -28.60 -3.65 21.73
CA LYS A 153 -29.55 -4.13 20.71
C LYS A 153 -28.98 -5.32 19.97
N PRO A 154 -29.76 -6.37 19.70
CA PRO A 154 -29.32 -7.45 18.82
C PRO A 154 -29.18 -6.96 17.38
N LEU A 155 -28.23 -7.53 16.63
CA LEU A 155 -27.90 -7.08 15.28
C LEU A 155 -29.09 -7.03 14.33
N TRP A 156 -30.03 -7.95 14.45
CA TRP A 156 -31.21 -7.97 13.57
C TRP A 156 -32.15 -6.76 13.77
N LYS A 157 -32.03 -6.01 14.86
CA LYS A 157 -32.77 -4.78 15.12
C LYS A 157 -32.07 -3.51 14.66
N LEU A 158 -30.80 -3.64 14.23
CA LEU A 158 -30.02 -2.46 13.85
C LEU A 158 -30.39 -1.99 12.44
N THR A 159 -30.50 -0.69 12.28
CA THR A 159 -30.53 -0.07 10.96
C THR A 159 -29.10 0.25 10.53
N LEU A 160 -28.54 -0.60 9.68
CA LEU A 160 -27.23 -0.38 9.10
C LEU A 160 -27.31 0.50 7.84
N PRO A 161 -26.23 1.20 7.47
CA PRO A 161 -26.15 1.89 6.19
C PRO A 161 -26.47 0.95 5.01
N ASN A 162 -27.08 1.47 3.97
CA ASN A 162 -27.46 0.68 2.81
C ASN A 162 -26.30 -0.15 2.26
N ARG A 163 -26.57 -1.43 1.96
CA ARG A 163 -25.60 -2.38 1.42
C ARG A 163 -24.37 -2.62 2.32
N SER A 164 -24.57 -2.60 3.63
CA SER A 164 -23.53 -2.93 4.59
C SER A 164 -23.90 -4.11 5.48
N LEU A 165 -22.88 -4.77 6.02
CA LEU A 165 -23.00 -5.93 6.90
C LEU A 165 -21.93 -5.87 7.97
N ILE A 166 -22.27 -6.17 9.23
CA ILE A 166 -21.30 -6.40 10.31
C ILE A 166 -20.75 -7.82 10.14
N VAL A 167 -19.44 -7.92 9.88
CA VAL A 167 -18.77 -9.20 9.57
C VAL A 167 -17.97 -9.74 10.76
N ALA A 168 -17.55 -8.88 11.69
CA ALA A 168 -16.84 -9.28 12.90
C ALA A 168 -17.07 -8.27 14.03
N VAL A 169 -16.90 -8.75 15.26
CA VAL A 169 -16.92 -7.95 16.48
C VAL A 169 -15.70 -8.34 17.32
N LEU A 170 -14.92 -7.34 17.71
CA LEU A 170 -13.80 -7.50 18.65
C LEU A 170 -14.24 -6.99 20.01
N ARG A 171 -14.28 -7.87 21.01
CA ARG A 171 -14.63 -7.59 22.40
C ARG A 171 -13.54 -8.10 23.32
N ASN A 172 -12.97 -7.25 24.14
CA ASN A 172 -11.91 -7.60 25.10
C ASN A 172 -10.72 -8.34 24.47
N GLY A 173 -10.38 -8.02 23.22
CA GLY A 173 -9.28 -8.66 22.49
C GLY A 173 -9.66 -9.98 21.78
N GLU A 174 -10.91 -10.45 21.93
CA GLU A 174 -11.41 -11.65 21.26
C GLU A 174 -12.28 -11.29 20.05
N MET A 175 -11.90 -11.83 18.88
CA MET A 175 -12.62 -11.62 17.63
C MET A 175 -13.68 -12.69 17.44
N THR A 176 -14.92 -12.27 17.15
CA THR A 176 -16.05 -13.18 16.90
C THR A 176 -16.76 -12.81 15.61
N VAL A 177 -17.30 -13.82 14.91
CA VAL A 177 -18.22 -13.61 13.79
C VAL A 177 -19.63 -13.57 14.38
N PRO A 178 -20.31 -12.40 14.33
CA PRO A 178 -21.60 -12.25 14.98
C PRO A 178 -22.73 -12.91 14.16
N ASN A 179 -23.82 -13.18 14.84
CA ASN A 179 -25.11 -13.57 14.23
C ASN A 179 -26.20 -12.55 14.57
N GLY A 180 -27.41 -12.74 14.06
CA GLY A 180 -28.54 -11.81 14.28
C GLY A 180 -28.85 -11.55 15.75
N GLU A 181 -28.68 -12.53 16.65
CA GLU A 181 -28.95 -12.43 18.10
C GLU A 181 -27.81 -11.77 18.88
N THR A 182 -26.65 -11.56 18.26
CA THR A 182 -25.50 -10.92 18.92
C THR A 182 -25.87 -9.52 19.36
N VAL A 183 -25.68 -9.24 20.66
CA VAL A 183 -25.91 -7.91 21.26
C VAL A 183 -24.57 -7.20 21.37
N LEU A 184 -24.51 -5.98 20.84
CA LEU A 184 -23.33 -5.12 20.90
C LEU A 184 -23.27 -4.40 22.25
N SER A 185 -22.04 -4.16 22.71
CA SER A 185 -21.75 -3.48 23.97
C SER A 185 -20.86 -2.25 23.74
N GLU A 186 -20.78 -1.38 24.73
CA GLU A 186 -19.80 -0.30 24.76
C GLU A 186 -18.39 -0.88 24.68
N ASP A 187 -17.48 -0.14 24.06
CA ASP A 187 -16.09 -0.53 23.74
C ASP A 187 -15.92 -1.68 22.74
N ASP A 188 -16.99 -2.31 22.25
CA ASP A 188 -16.86 -3.23 21.11
C ASP A 188 -16.31 -2.48 19.89
N ILE A 189 -15.43 -3.18 19.17
CA ILE A 189 -15.01 -2.73 17.84
C ILE A 189 -15.74 -3.60 16.81
N VAL A 190 -16.56 -2.97 15.99
CA VAL A 190 -17.33 -3.65 14.93
C VAL A 190 -16.69 -3.43 13.59
N PHE A 191 -16.63 -4.49 12.78
CA PHE A 191 -16.13 -4.47 11.43
C PHE A 191 -17.32 -4.52 10.47
N LEU A 192 -17.54 -3.41 9.76
CA LEU A 192 -18.55 -3.29 8.73
C LEU A 192 -17.92 -3.47 7.34
N ILE A 193 -18.57 -4.24 6.49
CA ILE A 193 -18.27 -4.27 5.06
C ILE A 193 -19.42 -3.64 4.28
N GLY A 194 -19.11 -2.78 3.32
CA GLY A 194 -20.10 -2.09 2.51
C GLY A 194 -19.65 -1.89 1.06
N VAL A 195 -20.62 -1.69 0.18
CA VAL A 195 -20.40 -1.39 -1.26
C VAL A 195 -20.54 0.12 -1.44
N LYS A 196 -19.55 0.73 -2.11
CA LYS A 196 -19.60 2.16 -2.51
C LYS A 196 -20.63 2.39 -3.60
#